data_c3edb083b796c01b141b3eff2a92ad28
#
_entry.id   c3edb083b796c01b141b3eff2a92ad28
#
_cell.length_a   1.000
_cell.length_b   1.000
_cell.length_c   1.000
_cell.angle_alpha   90.00
_cell.angle_beta   90.00
_cell.angle_gamma   90.00
#
_symmetry.space_group_name_H-M   'P 1'
#
loop_
_entity.id
_entity.type
_entity.pdbx_description
1 polymer ?
#
loop_
_entity_poly.entity_id
_entity_poly.type
_entity_poly.pdbx_seq_one_letter_code
_entity_poly.pdbx_strand_id
1 'polypeptide(L)'
;MKIHIIGCSGTGKTYLVKKLSNKYNIPHYDLDNIYWDNSSQKYGIKTEIEKRDKLLLIILEKDDWIIEGIYYKWLEQSFKDADIIYVLDLPKYIYKFRIIKRFIKRNFEIFTKFIKMDRQISKWKYERNNKNIGKI
;
A
#
# COMPACT_ATOMS: atom_id res chain seq x y z
N MET A 1 -5.41 1.07 -18.41
CA MET A 1 -6.22 0.83 -17.16
C MET A 1 -5.34 0.99 -15.93
N LYS A 2 -5.71 1.91 -15.07
CA LYS A 2 -4.95 2.32 -13.89
C LYS A 2 -5.71 1.91 -12.63
N ILE A 3 -5.11 1.04 -11.81
CA ILE A 3 -5.77 0.45 -10.62
C ILE A 3 -4.96 0.78 -9.38
N HIS A 4 -5.60 1.35 -8.35
CA HIS A 4 -5.00 1.55 -7.05
C HIS A 4 -5.63 0.62 -6.01
N ILE A 5 -4.82 -0.13 -5.26
CA ILE A 5 -5.28 -1.07 -4.24
C ILE A 5 -4.72 -0.66 -2.89
N ILE A 6 -5.61 -0.24 -2.00
CA ILE A 6 -5.25 0.21 -0.65
C ILE A 6 -5.83 -0.74 0.41
N GLY A 7 -5.09 -0.97 1.47
CA GLY A 7 -5.55 -1.80 2.59
C GLY A 7 -4.42 -2.14 3.55
N CYS A 8 -4.76 -2.61 4.74
CA CYS A 8 -3.80 -3.03 5.76
C CYS A 8 -2.94 -4.22 5.31
N SER A 9 -1.82 -4.42 5.99
CA SER A 9 -1.06 -5.67 5.84
C SER A 9 -1.93 -6.86 6.26
N GLY A 10 -1.87 -7.96 5.50
CA GLY A 10 -2.68 -9.16 5.77
C GLY A 10 -4.09 -9.16 5.19
N THR A 11 -4.55 -8.08 4.54
CA THR A 11 -5.88 -8.03 3.91
C THR A 11 -5.97 -8.81 2.60
N GLY A 12 -4.85 -9.19 2.01
CA GLY A 12 -4.81 -9.95 0.76
C GLY A 12 -4.53 -9.12 -0.47
N LYS A 13 -4.03 -7.86 -0.34
CA LYS A 13 -3.65 -6.99 -1.46
C LYS A 13 -2.81 -7.72 -2.50
N THR A 14 -1.69 -8.28 -2.09
CA THR A 14 -0.75 -8.96 -2.99
C THR A 14 -1.40 -10.14 -3.75
N TYR A 15 -2.34 -10.86 -3.14
CA TYR A 15 -3.10 -11.89 -3.84
C TYR A 15 -3.99 -11.29 -4.93
N LEU A 16 -4.74 -10.24 -4.60
CA LEU A 16 -5.61 -9.55 -5.55
C LEU A 16 -4.80 -8.94 -6.70
N VAL A 17 -3.70 -8.25 -6.37
CA VAL A 17 -2.78 -7.65 -7.34
C VAL A 17 -2.26 -8.67 -8.34
N LYS A 18 -1.74 -9.80 -7.88
CA LYS A 18 -1.24 -10.87 -8.76
C LYS A 18 -2.35 -11.40 -9.67
N LYS A 19 -3.56 -11.59 -9.14
CA LYS A 19 -4.71 -12.07 -9.91
C LYS A 19 -5.12 -11.07 -11.00
N LEU A 20 -5.17 -9.77 -10.68
CA LEU A 20 -5.51 -8.72 -11.64
C LEU A 20 -4.40 -8.50 -12.66
N SER A 21 -3.14 -8.45 -12.22
CA SER A 21 -1.97 -8.32 -13.09
C SER A 21 -1.92 -9.45 -14.13
N ASN A 22 -2.11 -10.70 -13.70
CA ASN A 22 -2.13 -11.84 -14.61
C ASN A 22 -3.34 -11.83 -15.56
N LYS A 23 -4.53 -11.44 -15.04
CA LYS A 23 -5.76 -11.41 -15.84
C LYS A 23 -5.73 -10.38 -16.95
N TYR A 24 -5.21 -9.20 -16.65
CA TYR A 24 -5.22 -8.05 -17.58
C TYR A 24 -3.87 -7.78 -18.24
N ASN A 25 -2.83 -8.55 -17.88
CA ASN A 25 -1.45 -8.35 -18.33
C ASN A 25 -0.92 -6.94 -18.04
N ILE A 26 -1.22 -6.41 -16.85
CA ILE A 26 -0.81 -5.07 -16.41
C ILE A 26 0.30 -5.19 -15.38
N PRO A 27 1.39 -4.40 -15.49
CA PRO A 27 2.46 -4.39 -14.50
C PRO A 27 1.96 -3.89 -13.14
N HIS A 28 2.47 -4.50 -12.05
CA HIS A 28 2.12 -4.08 -10.71
C HIS A 28 3.32 -3.54 -9.93
N TYR A 29 3.04 -2.62 -9.02
CA TYR A 29 4.02 -1.91 -8.21
C TYR A 29 3.60 -1.91 -6.75
N ASP A 30 4.47 -2.46 -5.89
CA ASP A 30 4.32 -2.40 -4.44
C ASP A 30 5.00 -1.11 -3.93
N LEU A 31 4.22 -0.25 -3.30
CA LEU A 31 4.69 1.02 -2.75
C LEU A 31 5.71 0.83 -1.61
N ASP A 32 5.75 -0.33 -0.97
CA ASP A 32 6.79 -0.64 0.01
C ASP A 32 8.18 -0.64 -0.63
N ASN A 33 8.31 -1.07 -1.90
CA ASN A 33 9.57 -1.04 -2.64
C ASN A 33 10.04 0.36 -3.02
N ILE A 34 9.12 1.34 -3.05
CA ILE A 34 9.42 2.74 -3.30
C ILE A 34 9.70 3.48 -1.99
N TYR A 35 8.96 3.17 -0.95
CA TYR A 35 9.02 3.85 0.33
C TYR A 35 10.23 3.46 1.16
N TRP A 36 10.68 2.20 1.08
CA TRP A 36 11.82 1.70 1.83
C TRP A 36 13.03 1.58 0.92
N ASP A 37 14.17 2.07 1.39
CA ASP A 37 15.45 1.92 0.69
C ASP A 37 15.98 0.49 0.89
N ASN A 38 15.74 -0.34 -0.11
CA ASN A 38 16.19 -1.73 -0.13
C ASN A 38 17.70 -1.86 -0.52
N SER A 39 18.36 -0.78 -0.92
CA SER A 39 19.79 -0.77 -1.22
C SER A 39 20.68 -0.68 0.02
N SER A 40 20.13 -0.19 1.12
CA SER A 40 20.81 -0.09 2.41
C SER A 40 20.88 -1.45 3.10
N GLN A 41 22.06 -1.77 3.66
CA GLN A 41 22.23 -2.96 4.53
C GLN A 41 21.46 -2.84 5.86
N LYS A 42 20.96 -1.63 6.20
CA LYS A 42 20.18 -1.36 7.41
C LYS A 42 18.70 -1.43 7.10
N TYR A 43 17.99 -2.25 7.84
CA TYR A 43 16.54 -2.41 7.71
C TYR A 43 15.78 -1.15 8.18
N GLY A 44 14.75 -0.76 7.44
CA GLY A 44 13.82 0.29 7.85
C GLY A 44 14.27 1.71 7.50
N ILE A 45 15.26 1.89 6.62
CA ILE A 45 15.60 3.20 6.06
C ILE A 45 14.57 3.58 5.01
N LYS A 46 14.08 4.82 5.12
CA LYS A 46 13.15 5.37 4.13
C LYS A 46 13.92 5.90 2.93
N THR A 47 13.37 5.71 1.76
CA THR A 47 13.84 6.37 0.55
C THR A 47 13.70 7.88 0.71
N GLU A 48 14.67 8.64 0.22
CA GLU A 48 14.61 10.10 0.16
C GLU A 48 13.35 10.56 -0.59
N ILE A 49 12.74 11.65 -0.10
CA ILE A 49 11.45 12.13 -0.61
C ILE A 49 11.51 12.39 -2.11
N GLU A 50 12.54 13.08 -2.59
CA GLU A 50 12.68 13.40 -4.01
C GLU A 50 12.83 12.15 -4.89
N LYS A 51 13.63 11.18 -4.43
CA LYS A 51 13.81 9.90 -5.13
C LYS A 51 12.52 9.08 -5.16
N ARG A 52 11.82 9.02 -4.04
CA ARG A 52 10.52 8.35 -3.91
C ARG A 52 9.49 8.94 -4.87
N ASP A 53 9.37 10.28 -4.88
CA ASP A 53 8.37 10.97 -5.69
C ASP A 53 8.68 10.86 -7.19
N LYS A 54 9.96 10.90 -7.58
CA LYS A 54 10.39 10.60 -8.96
C LYS A 54 10.02 9.18 -9.41
N LEU A 55 10.26 8.19 -8.54
CA LEU A 55 9.89 6.79 -8.84
C LEU A 55 8.37 6.62 -9.01
N LEU A 56 7.58 7.31 -8.18
CA LEU A 56 6.13 7.30 -8.33
C LEU A 56 5.70 7.94 -9.66
N LEU A 57 6.24 9.10 -10.01
CA LEU A 57 5.91 9.78 -11.27
C LEU A 57 6.20 8.90 -12.49
N ILE A 58 7.34 8.22 -12.53
CA ILE A 58 7.69 7.27 -13.62
C ILE A 58 6.63 6.16 -13.77
N ILE A 59 6.03 5.73 -12.66
CA ILE A 59 4.96 4.72 -12.69
C ILE A 59 3.66 5.35 -13.21
N LEU A 60 3.30 6.54 -12.74
CA LEU A 60 2.06 7.22 -13.10
C LEU A 60 1.99 7.66 -14.56
N GLU A 61 3.16 7.92 -15.20
CA GLU A 61 3.27 8.24 -16.62
C GLU A 61 2.93 7.07 -17.55
N LYS A 62 2.88 5.84 -17.04
CA LYS A 62 2.53 4.67 -17.83
C LYS A 62 1.03 4.61 -18.11
N ASP A 63 0.68 4.06 -19.27
CA ASP A 63 -0.74 3.90 -19.69
C ASP A 63 -1.51 2.95 -18.77
N ASP A 64 -0.81 1.89 -18.31
CA ASP A 64 -1.39 0.85 -17.48
C ASP A 64 -0.53 0.59 -16.24
N TRP A 65 -1.16 0.51 -15.08
CA TRP A 65 -0.48 0.13 -13.84
C TRP A 65 -1.46 -0.37 -12.77
N ILE A 66 -0.95 -1.23 -11.89
CA ILE A 66 -1.59 -1.61 -10.64
C ILE A 66 -0.66 -1.21 -9.50
N ILE A 67 -1.07 -0.27 -8.66
CA ILE A 67 -0.31 0.18 -7.51
C ILE A 67 -0.95 -0.37 -6.25
N GLU A 68 -0.16 -1.00 -5.37
CA GLU A 68 -0.63 -1.46 -4.07
C GLU A 68 0.15 -0.84 -2.92
N GLY A 69 -0.54 -0.56 -1.80
CA GLY A 69 0.09 -0.09 -0.57
C GLY A 69 -0.88 0.32 0.51
N ILE A 70 -0.32 0.91 1.57
CA ILE A 70 -1.07 1.44 2.71
C ILE A 70 -0.95 2.96 2.83
N TYR A 71 -0.14 3.55 1.99
CA TYR A 71 0.19 4.97 2.04
C TYR A 71 -0.94 5.80 1.45
N TYR A 72 -1.03 7.09 1.84
CA TYR A 72 -2.04 8.02 1.32
C TYR A 72 -1.55 9.46 1.18
N LYS A 73 -0.63 9.91 2.05
CA LYS A 73 -0.26 11.33 2.11
C LYS A 73 0.44 11.87 0.87
N TRP A 74 1.19 11.03 0.16
CA TRP A 74 2.00 11.41 -1.00
C TRP A 74 1.49 10.77 -2.30
N LEU A 75 0.27 10.22 -2.27
CA LEU A 75 -0.32 9.48 -3.37
C LEU A 75 -1.54 10.18 -3.99
N GLU A 76 -1.73 11.47 -3.72
CA GLU A 76 -2.90 12.19 -4.20
C GLU A 76 -3.06 12.08 -5.71
N GLN A 77 -1.96 12.22 -6.47
CA GLN A 77 -1.97 12.08 -7.92
C GLN A 77 -2.34 10.66 -8.36
N SER A 78 -1.78 9.64 -7.72
CA SER A 78 -2.12 8.25 -8.01
C SER A 78 -3.61 7.94 -7.80
N PHE A 79 -4.23 8.52 -6.78
CA PHE A 79 -5.68 8.37 -6.56
C PHE A 79 -6.52 9.11 -7.59
N LYS A 80 -6.04 10.26 -8.08
CA LYS A 80 -6.73 11.03 -9.15
C LYS A 80 -6.66 10.33 -10.49
N ASP A 81 -5.51 9.73 -10.80
CA ASP A 81 -5.25 9.08 -12.09
C ASP A 81 -5.82 7.66 -12.18
N ALA A 82 -6.20 7.07 -11.05
CA ALA A 82 -6.72 5.71 -11.02
C ALA A 82 -8.15 5.62 -11.61
N ASP A 83 -8.34 4.72 -12.57
CA ASP A 83 -9.66 4.37 -13.09
C ASP A 83 -10.49 3.60 -12.03
N ILE A 84 -9.81 2.79 -11.21
CA ILE A 84 -10.44 1.97 -10.18
C ILE A 84 -9.61 2.01 -8.89
N ILE A 85 -10.29 2.22 -7.76
CA ILE A 85 -9.68 2.16 -6.43
C ILE A 85 -10.33 1.03 -5.62
N TYR A 86 -9.56 -0.01 -5.31
CA TYR A 86 -9.98 -1.07 -4.41
C TYR A 86 -9.53 -0.78 -2.98
N VAL A 87 -10.48 -0.65 -2.07
CA VAL A 87 -10.21 -0.51 -0.63
C VAL A 87 -10.46 -1.85 0.05
N LEU A 88 -9.40 -2.57 0.42
CA LEU A 88 -9.50 -3.84 1.12
C LEU A 88 -9.65 -3.60 2.63
N ASP A 89 -10.88 -3.51 3.08
CA ASP A 89 -11.23 -3.35 4.48
C ASP A 89 -11.76 -4.66 5.07
N LEU A 90 -10.93 -5.33 5.86
CA LEU A 90 -11.30 -6.52 6.61
C LEU A 90 -11.46 -6.19 8.09
N PRO A 91 -12.32 -6.91 8.82
CA PRO A 91 -12.38 -6.82 10.27
C PRO A 91 -11.00 -6.97 10.92
N LYS A 92 -10.70 -6.12 11.90
CA LYS A 92 -9.36 -6.01 12.50
C LYS A 92 -8.82 -7.35 13.03
N TYR A 93 -9.67 -8.21 13.57
CA TYR A 93 -9.28 -9.51 14.09
C TYR A 93 -8.77 -10.47 12.98
N ILE A 94 -9.33 -10.40 11.77
CA ILE A 94 -8.96 -11.29 10.66
C ILE A 94 -7.54 -10.97 10.18
N TYR A 95 -7.24 -9.72 9.88
CA TYR A 95 -5.90 -9.39 9.37
C TYR A 95 -4.84 -9.44 10.48
N LYS A 96 -5.19 -9.11 11.73
CA LYS A 96 -4.29 -9.28 12.88
C LYS A 96 -3.92 -10.75 13.08
N PHE A 97 -4.89 -11.66 13.04
CA PHE A 97 -4.62 -13.10 13.11
C PHE A 97 -3.67 -13.56 11.98
N ARG A 98 -3.91 -13.10 10.74
CA ARG A 98 -3.03 -13.41 9.60
C ARG A 98 -1.61 -12.85 9.78
N ILE A 99 -1.48 -11.66 10.34
CA ILE A 99 -0.18 -11.06 10.66
C ILE A 99 0.54 -11.88 11.74
N ILE A 100 -0.14 -12.21 12.83
CA ILE A 100 0.42 -13.03 13.91
C ILE A 100 0.89 -14.39 13.38
N LYS A 101 0.09 -15.05 12.54
CA LYS A 101 0.47 -16.32 11.90
C LYS A 101 1.73 -16.19 11.03
N ARG A 102 1.88 -15.08 10.30
CA ARG A 102 3.10 -14.79 9.55
C ARG A 102 4.28 -14.47 10.46
N PHE A 103 4.01 -13.78 11.57
CA PHE A 103 5.01 -13.41 12.57
C PHE A 103 5.63 -14.61 13.26
N ILE A 104 4.86 -15.61 13.61
CA ILE A 104 5.37 -16.88 14.16
C ILE A 104 6.35 -17.54 13.18
N LYS A 105 6.25 -17.24 11.87
CA LYS A 105 7.19 -17.72 10.84
C LYS A 105 8.39 -16.80 10.55
N ARG A 106 8.42 -15.56 11.07
CA ARG A 106 9.45 -14.54 10.80
C ARG A 106 9.78 -13.79 12.08
N ASN A 107 11.02 -13.42 12.30
CA ASN A 107 11.55 -12.80 13.53
C ASN A 107 10.87 -11.50 13.99
N PHE A 108 11.02 -11.22 15.29
CA PHE A 108 10.39 -10.17 16.09
C PHE A 108 10.47 -8.73 15.56
N GLU A 109 11.48 -8.36 14.77
CA GLU A 109 11.70 -7.00 14.25
C GLU A 109 10.61 -6.52 13.27
N ILE A 110 9.92 -7.45 12.64
CA ILE A 110 8.83 -7.14 11.67
C ILE A 110 7.56 -6.67 12.40
N PHE A 111 7.34 -7.09 13.64
CA PHE A 111 6.12 -6.82 14.40
C PHE A 111 5.88 -5.33 14.72
N THR A 112 6.94 -4.61 15.08
CA THR A 112 6.84 -3.16 15.38
C THR A 112 6.47 -2.33 14.15
N LYS A 113 6.90 -2.78 12.95
CA LYS A 113 6.54 -2.15 11.68
C LYS A 113 5.03 -2.28 11.40
N PHE A 114 4.45 -3.45 11.63
CA PHE A 114 3.03 -3.69 11.39
C PHE A 114 2.11 -2.91 12.33
N ILE A 115 2.48 -2.74 13.60
CA ILE A 115 1.70 -1.92 14.54
C ILE A 115 1.67 -0.45 14.09
N LYS A 116 2.81 0.09 13.61
CA LYS A 116 2.86 1.46 13.08
C LYS A 116 1.97 1.63 11.85
N MET A 117 1.91 0.61 10.98
CA MET A 117 1.05 0.59 9.80
C MET A 117 -0.44 0.61 10.15
N ASP A 118 -0.87 -0.18 11.14
CA ASP A 118 -2.27 -0.19 11.61
C ASP A 118 -2.71 1.18 12.13
N ARG A 119 -1.81 1.89 12.84
CA ARG A 119 -2.06 3.26 13.31
C ARG A 119 -2.22 4.27 12.18
N GLN A 120 -1.45 4.15 11.09
CA GLN A 120 -1.57 5.05 9.95
C GLN A 120 -2.93 4.91 9.25
N ILE A 121 -3.41 3.69 9.04
CA ILE A 121 -4.70 3.46 8.40
C ILE A 121 -5.86 3.86 9.32
N SER A 122 -5.76 3.59 10.61
CA SER A 122 -6.76 4.05 11.58
C SER A 122 -6.87 5.57 11.59
N LYS A 123 -5.73 6.28 11.47
CA LYS A 123 -5.69 7.73 11.36
C LYS A 123 -6.30 8.22 10.04
N TRP A 124 -6.01 7.57 8.92
CA TRP A 124 -6.59 7.91 7.62
C TRP A 124 -8.11 7.71 7.60
N LYS A 125 -8.61 6.58 8.15
CA LYS A 125 -10.06 6.35 8.30
C LYS A 125 -10.72 7.43 9.15
N TYR A 126 -10.09 7.82 10.26
CA TYR A 126 -10.57 8.90 11.11
C TYR A 126 -10.62 10.23 10.39
N GLU A 127 -9.53 10.61 9.69
CA GLU A 127 -9.43 11.86 8.92
C GLU A 127 -10.45 11.89 7.76
N ARG A 128 -10.68 10.77 7.09
CA ARG A 128 -11.68 10.64 6.00
C ARG A 128 -13.12 10.79 6.51
N ASN A 129 -13.42 10.17 7.63
CA ASN A 129 -14.76 10.26 8.22
C ASN A 129 -15.09 11.67 8.73
N ASN A 130 -14.06 12.42 9.16
CA ASN A 130 -14.24 13.77 9.68
C ASN A 130 -14.16 14.88 8.61
N LYS A 131 -13.69 14.60 7.40
CA LYS A 131 -13.52 15.61 6.34
C LYS A 131 -14.64 15.68 5.32
N ASN A 132 -15.77 14.97 5.49
CA ASN A 132 -16.86 14.95 4.51
C ASN A 132 -16.35 14.89 3.06
N ILE A 133 -15.36 14.02 2.80
CA ILE A 133 -14.87 13.79 1.45
C ILE A 133 -16.00 13.08 0.73
N GLY A 134 -16.60 13.78 -0.21
CA GLY A 134 -17.76 13.32 -0.96
C GLY A 134 -17.54 11.91 -1.48
N LYS A 135 -18.60 11.15 -1.44
CA LYS A 135 -18.67 9.84 -2.09
C LYS A 135 -18.30 10.06 -3.55
N ILE A 136 -17.15 9.57 -3.96
CA ILE A 136 -16.85 9.29 -5.35
C ILE A 136 -17.28 7.86 -5.62
#